data_70122f072a8b585cc2d56ca309e74390
#
_entry.id   70122f072a8b585cc2d56ca309e74390
#
_cell.length_a   1.000
_cell.length_b   1.000
_cell.length_c   1.000
_cell.angle_alpha   90.00
_cell.angle_beta   90.00
_cell.angle_gamma   90.00
#
_symmetry.space_group_name_H-M   'P 1'
#
loop_
_entity.id
_entity.type
_entity.pdbx_description
1 polymer ?
#
loop_
_entity_poly.entity_id
_entity_poly.type
_entity_poly.pdbx_seq_one_letter_code
_entity_poly.pdbx_strand_id
1 'polypeptide(L)'
;LNADYYRHLISEGSKNWDLNRVAVMDVVIMQIALAEILSFPNIPVNVSLNEYVEIAKLYSTPKSGGFINGTLDGIVNQLKKENKLTKN
;
A
#
# COMPACT_ATOMS: atom_id res chain seq x y z
N LEU A 1 15.26 -6.11 -7.72
CA LEU A 1 14.01 -6.08 -6.98
C LEU A 1 13.33 -4.74 -7.11
N ASN A 2 12.03 -4.73 -6.96
CA ASN A 2 11.20 -3.56 -7.19
C ASN A 2 11.00 -2.70 -5.94
N ALA A 3 11.87 -2.82 -4.93
CA ALA A 3 11.74 -2.08 -3.68
C ALA A 3 11.74 -0.56 -3.90
N ASP A 4 12.63 -0.07 -4.77
CA ASP A 4 12.70 1.37 -5.05
C ASP A 4 11.44 1.87 -5.76
N TYR A 5 10.89 1.06 -6.67
CA TYR A 5 9.64 1.38 -7.33
C TYR A 5 8.49 1.45 -6.33
N TYR A 6 8.41 0.48 -5.42
CA TYR A 6 7.36 0.47 -4.40
C TYR A 6 7.49 1.66 -3.45
N ARG A 7 8.71 2.02 -3.06
CA ARG A 7 8.95 3.22 -2.26
C ARG A 7 8.50 4.48 -2.98
N HIS A 8 8.76 4.56 -4.27
CA HIS A 8 8.31 5.68 -5.08
C HIS A 8 6.79 5.78 -5.09
N LEU A 9 6.09 4.66 -5.28
CA LEU A 9 4.62 4.63 -5.25
C LEU A 9 4.08 5.07 -3.88
N ILE A 10 4.70 4.61 -2.81
CA ILE A 10 4.29 4.98 -1.45
C ILE A 10 4.51 6.48 -1.22
N SER A 11 5.64 7.00 -1.66
CA SER A 11 5.95 8.42 -1.54
C SER A 11 4.93 9.29 -2.29
N GLU A 12 4.58 8.88 -3.51
CA GLU A 12 3.58 9.59 -4.30
C GLU A 12 2.19 9.51 -3.65
N GLY A 13 1.82 8.33 -3.15
CA GLY A 13 0.53 8.13 -2.51
C GLY A 13 0.41 8.78 -1.14
N SER A 14 1.52 9.19 -0.55
CA SER A 14 1.57 9.75 0.79
C SER A 14 1.80 11.26 0.79
N LYS A 15 1.58 11.94 -0.33
CA LYS A 15 1.87 13.37 -0.44
C LYS A 15 1.15 14.25 0.58
N ASN A 16 0.00 13.82 1.03
CA ASN A 16 -0.80 14.57 2.00
C ASN A 16 -0.49 14.17 3.45
N TRP A 17 0.53 13.34 3.66
CA TRP A 17 0.92 12.86 4.97
C TRP A 17 2.33 13.28 5.30
N ASP A 18 2.61 13.46 6.58
CA ASP A 18 3.95 13.77 7.03
C ASP A 18 4.80 12.50 7.01
N LEU A 19 5.68 12.39 6.02
CA LEU A 19 6.54 11.21 5.84
C LEU A 19 7.47 10.98 7.02
N ASN A 20 7.79 12.01 7.81
CA ASN A 20 8.62 11.86 8.99
C ASN A 20 7.93 11.06 10.09
N ARG A 21 6.61 10.91 10.00
CA ARG A 21 5.82 10.16 10.97
C ARG A 21 5.49 8.75 10.49
N VAL A 22 5.89 8.41 9.29
CA VAL A 22 5.63 7.06 8.75
C VAL A 22 6.57 6.10 9.43
N ALA A 23 6.02 5.14 10.15
CA ALA A 23 6.82 4.11 10.79
C ALA A 23 7.48 3.22 9.74
N VAL A 24 8.71 2.77 10.03
CA VAL A 24 9.41 1.85 9.13
C VAL A 24 8.55 0.61 8.84
N MET A 25 7.87 0.10 9.86
CA MET A 25 7.01 -1.07 9.71
C MET A 25 5.88 -0.80 8.71
N ASP A 26 5.30 0.41 8.73
CA ASP A 26 4.24 0.77 7.78
C ASP A 26 4.75 0.73 6.34
N VAL A 27 5.97 1.23 6.11
CA VAL A 27 6.59 1.19 4.78
C VAL A 27 6.81 -0.26 4.33
N VAL A 28 7.31 -1.10 5.23
CA VAL A 28 7.54 -2.52 4.92
C VAL A 28 6.22 -3.21 4.56
N ILE A 29 5.18 -2.99 5.37
CA ILE A 29 3.86 -3.59 5.12
C ILE A 29 3.32 -3.14 3.77
N MET A 30 3.42 -1.85 3.44
CA MET A 30 2.94 -1.34 2.16
C MET A 30 3.74 -1.88 0.98
N GLN A 31 5.07 -2.07 1.13
CA GLN A 31 5.88 -2.67 0.08
C GLN A 31 5.43 -4.10 -0.21
N ILE A 32 5.18 -4.88 0.84
CA ILE A 32 4.72 -6.27 0.69
C ILE A 32 3.33 -6.29 0.05
N ALA A 33 2.44 -5.41 0.50
CA ALA A 33 1.09 -5.31 -0.05
C ALA A 33 1.12 -4.98 -1.55
N LEU A 34 1.94 -4.01 -1.95
CA LEU A 34 2.07 -3.64 -3.36
C LEU A 34 2.66 -4.78 -4.18
N ALA A 35 3.63 -5.50 -3.63
CA ALA A 35 4.20 -6.66 -4.32
C ALA A 35 3.12 -7.71 -4.59
N GLU A 36 2.26 -7.99 -3.61
CA GLU A 36 1.16 -8.93 -3.78
C GLU A 36 0.14 -8.42 -4.80
N ILE A 37 -0.28 -7.16 -4.68
CA ILE A 37 -1.27 -6.57 -5.58
C ILE A 37 -0.79 -6.60 -7.04
N LEU A 38 0.48 -6.28 -7.26
CA LEU A 38 1.02 -6.17 -8.61
C LEU A 38 1.49 -7.51 -9.19
N SER A 39 1.84 -8.48 -8.34
CA SER A 39 2.43 -9.75 -8.80
C SER A 39 1.43 -10.90 -8.87
N PHE A 40 0.30 -10.81 -8.20
CA PHE A 40 -0.66 -11.92 -8.14
C PHE A 40 -2.01 -11.50 -8.72
N PRO A 41 -2.20 -11.71 -10.03
CA PRO A 41 -3.43 -11.26 -10.70
C PRO A 41 -4.69 -11.95 -10.21
N ASN A 42 -4.57 -13.12 -9.58
CA ASN A 42 -5.71 -13.88 -9.09
C ASN A 42 -6.22 -13.43 -7.73
N ILE A 43 -5.46 -12.57 -7.03
CA ILE A 43 -5.89 -12.08 -5.72
C ILE A 43 -6.54 -10.70 -5.91
N PRO A 44 -7.84 -10.56 -5.58
CA PRO A 44 -8.50 -9.26 -5.68
C PRO A 44 -7.83 -8.21 -4.79
N VAL A 45 -7.83 -6.96 -5.25
CA VAL A 45 -7.21 -5.87 -4.51
C VAL A 45 -7.79 -5.74 -3.11
N ASN A 46 -9.11 -5.86 -2.97
CA ASN A 46 -9.77 -5.74 -1.67
C ASN A 46 -9.29 -6.77 -0.66
N VAL A 47 -8.98 -7.98 -1.13
CA VAL A 47 -8.46 -9.03 -0.25
C VAL A 47 -7.09 -8.65 0.27
N SER A 48 -6.20 -8.19 -0.61
CA SER A 48 -4.87 -7.76 -0.21
C SER A 48 -4.93 -6.57 0.73
N LEU A 49 -5.74 -5.56 0.42
CA LEU A 49 -5.87 -4.37 1.26
C LEU A 49 -6.35 -4.74 2.67
N ASN A 50 -7.41 -5.55 2.78
CA ASN A 50 -7.94 -5.95 4.07
C ASN A 50 -6.92 -6.71 4.90
N GLU A 51 -6.21 -7.63 4.26
CA GLU A 51 -5.19 -8.45 4.93
C GLU A 51 -4.08 -7.59 5.53
N TYR A 52 -3.53 -6.68 4.75
CA TYR A 52 -2.40 -5.87 5.21
C TYR A 52 -2.81 -4.76 6.15
N VAL A 53 -4.02 -4.23 6.03
CA VAL A 53 -4.56 -3.30 7.02
C VAL A 53 -4.71 -3.97 8.38
N GLU A 54 -5.20 -5.22 8.42
CA GLU A 54 -5.32 -5.96 9.67
C GLU A 54 -3.94 -6.26 10.28
N ILE A 55 -2.96 -6.62 9.46
CA ILE A 55 -1.58 -6.81 9.91
C ILE A 55 -1.05 -5.52 10.54
N ALA A 56 -1.29 -4.39 9.90
CA ALA A 56 -0.83 -3.10 10.39
C ALA A 56 -1.41 -2.79 11.78
N LYS A 57 -2.68 -3.11 12.00
CA LYS A 57 -3.32 -2.90 13.30
C LYS A 57 -2.69 -3.74 14.41
N LEU A 58 -2.15 -4.91 14.07
CA LEU A 58 -1.53 -5.80 15.03
C LEU A 58 -0.09 -5.41 15.39
N TYR A 59 0.66 -4.91 14.41
CA TYR A 59 2.11 -4.70 14.56
C TYR A 59 2.53 -3.23 14.56
N SER A 60 1.58 -2.31 14.44
CA SER A 60 1.89 -0.89 14.42
C SER A 60 0.89 -0.16 15.31
N THR A 61 0.65 1.13 15.08
CA THR A 61 -0.30 1.88 15.90
C THR A 61 -1.73 1.74 15.36
N PRO A 62 -2.76 2.00 16.18
CA PRO A 62 -4.14 2.00 15.68
C PRO A 62 -4.36 2.95 14.49
N LYS A 63 -3.56 4.01 14.39
CA LYS A 63 -3.66 4.96 13.28
C LYS A 63 -3.04 4.44 12.00
N SER A 64 -2.14 3.47 12.10
CA SER A 64 -1.43 2.92 10.94
C SER A 64 -2.36 2.22 9.95
N GLY A 65 -3.39 1.54 10.47
CA GLY A 65 -4.36 0.87 9.61
C GLY A 65 -5.04 1.85 8.66
N GLY A 66 -5.48 3.00 9.18
CA GLY A 66 -6.10 4.04 8.35
C GLY A 66 -5.13 4.67 7.36
N PHE A 67 -3.91 4.96 7.82
CA PHE A 67 -2.87 5.52 6.96
C PHE A 67 -2.53 4.57 5.80
N ILE A 68 -2.30 3.30 6.12
CA ILE A 68 -1.95 2.29 5.11
C ILE A 68 -3.10 2.09 4.13
N ASN A 69 -4.32 1.98 4.64
CA ASN A 69 -5.49 1.80 3.79
C ASN A 69 -5.65 2.98 2.82
N GLY A 70 -5.58 4.20 3.33
CA GLY A 70 -5.73 5.39 2.50
C GLY A 70 -4.63 5.53 1.46
N THR A 71 -3.38 5.27 1.86
CA THR A 71 -2.24 5.36 0.96
C THR A 71 -2.31 4.30 -0.14
N LEU A 72 -2.58 3.05 0.22
CA LEU A 72 -2.66 1.96 -0.76
C LEU A 72 -3.85 2.14 -1.69
N ASP A 73 -4.99 2.60 -1.17
CA ASP A 73 -6.16 2.86 -2.00
C ASP A 73 -5.85 3.94 -3.04
N GLY A 74 -5.18 5.00 -2.63
CA GLY A 74 -4.76 6.06 -3.55
C GLY A 74 -3.80 5.56 -4.62
N ILE A 75 -2.83 4.72 -4.24
CA ILE A 75 -1.87 4.14 -5.18
C ILE A 75 -2.60 3.23 -6.18
N VAL A 76 -3.49 2.37 -5.69
CA VAL A 76 -4.25 1.46 -6.55
C VAL A 76 -5.09 2.24 -7.55
N ASN A 77 -5.78 3.28 -7.11
CA ASN A 77 -6.60 4.09 -7.99
C ASN A 77 -5.74 4.78 -9.06
N GLN A 78 -4.57 5.27 -8.69
CA GLN A 78 -3.66 5.88 -9.65
C GLN A 78 -3.14 4.87 -10.67
N LEU A 79 -2.79 3.66 -10.23
CA LEU A 79 -2.33 2.60 -11.12
C LEU A 79 -3.42 2.17 -12.09
N LYS A 80 -4.67 2.10 -11.64
CA LYS A 80 -5.79 1.80 -12.52
C LYS A 80 -6.00 2.91 -13.55
N LYS A 81 -5.89 4.15 -13.12
CA LYS A 81 -6.04 5.30 -14.01
C LYS A 81 -4.97 5.31 -15.10
N GLU A 82 -3.77 4.84 -14.77
CA GLU A 82 -2.65 4.76 -15.70
C GLU A 82 -2.62 3.44 -16.49
N ASN A 83 -3.63 2.59 -16.32
CA ASN A 83 -3.72 1.27 -16.96
C ASN A 83 -2.57 0.33 -16.58
N LYS A 84 -1.97 0.54 -15.42
CA LYS A 84 -0.90 -0.33 -14.90
C LYS A 84 -1.44 -1.44 -14.02
N LEU A 85 -2.71 -1.36 -13.64
CA LEU A 85 -3.39 -2.35 -12.83
C LEU A 85 -4.81 -2.50 -13.36
N THR A 86 -5.14 -3.69 -13.86
CA THR A 86 -6.44 -3.94 -14.51
C THR A 86 -7.36 -4.87 -13.73
N LYS A 87 -6.87 -5.50 -12.67
CA LYS A 87 -7.70 -6.37 -11.84
C LYS A 87 -8.55 -5.57 -10.85
N ASN A 88 -9.58 -6.16 -10.36
CA ASN A 88 -10.46 -5.56 -9.36
C ASN A 88 -9.89 -5.65 -7.94
#